data_1d5ab9061a6ba08b2699012d541a76ef
#
_entry.id   1d5ab9061a6ba08b2699012d541a76ef
#
_cell.length_a   1.000
_cell.length_b   1.000
_cell.length_c   1.000
_cell.angle_alpha   90.00
_cell.angle_beta   90.00
_cell.angle_gamma   90.00
#
_symmetry.space_group_name_H-M   'P 1'
#
loop_
_entity.id
_entity.type
_entity.pdbx_description
1 polymer ?
#
loop_
_entity_poly.entity_id
_entity_poly.type
_entity_poly.pdbx_seq_one_letter_code
_entity_poly.pdbx_strand_id
1 'polypeptide(L)'
;MDITKNVSIVKCDTMAEIRREQVVVGAKQFRKALRDNRIVKTYLAANADPAVIDPIVRCCEENDISYAWVDTMAELGRACGIEVGAAAVTAVK
;
A
#
# COMPACT_ATOMS: atom_id res chain seq x y z
N MET A 1 23.85 4.57 -7.91
CA MET A 1 23.67 3.50 -8.55
C MET A 1 22.45 2.77 -8.23
N ASP A 2 22.01 2.85 -7.25
CA ASP A 2 21.02 1.96 -6.85
C ASP A 2 19.64 2.43 -7.02
N ILE A 3 19.45 3.69 -7.33
CA ILE A 3 18.14 4.26 -7.37
C ILE A 3 17.27 3.64 -8.42
N THR A 4 17.80 3.52 -9.63
CA THR A 4 17.04 2.97 -10.74
C THR A 4 16.73 1.50 -10.53
N LYS A 5 17.71 0.76 -10.07
CA LYS A 5 17.49 -0.62 -9.76
C LYS A 5 16.47 -0.79 -8.68
N ASN A 6 16.52 0.11 -7.71
CA ASN A 6 15.64 0.01 -6.58
C ASN A 6 14.19 0.13 -6.96
N VAL A 7 13.87 0.98 -7.91
CA VAL A 7 12.49 1.15 -8.32
C VAL A 7 11.92 -0.16 -8.85
N SER A 8 12.65 -0.81 -9.74
CA SER A 8 12.20 -2.04 -10.33
C SER A 8 12.13 -3.16 -9.32
N ILE A 9 13.15 -3.28 -8.51
CA ILE A 9 13.24 -4.34 -7.54
C ILE A 9 12.17 -4.17 -6.47
N VAL A 10 11.96 -2.92 -6.05
CA VAL A 10 10.97 -2.66 -5.02
C VAL A 10 9.58 -3.08 -5.48
N LYS A 11 9.27 -2.87 -6.75
CA LYS A 11 7.98 -3.27 -7.26
C LYS A 11 7.77 -4.77 -7.14
N CYS A 12 8.74 -5.55 -7.54
CA CYS A 12 8.64 -7.00 -7.43
C CYS A 12 8.58 -7.45 -5.99
N ASP A 13 9.41 -6.85 -5.16
CA ASP A 13 9.44 -7.19 -3.75
C ASP A 13 8.14 -6.83 -3.07
N THR A 14 7.54 -5.69 -3.48
CA THR A 14 6.28 -5.25 -2.91
C THR A 14 5.18 -6.27 -3.16
N MET A 15 5.12 -6.81 -4.38
CA MET A 15 4.11 -7.80 -4.68
C MET A 15 4.31 -9.06 -3.83
N ALA A 16 5.55 -9.47 -3.66
CA ALA A 16 5.84 -10.64 -2.84
C ALA A 16 5.52 -10.38 -1.38
N GLU A 17 5.83 -9.20 -0.90
CA GLU A 17 5.52 -8.82 0.47
C GLU A 17 4.04 -8.86 0.74
N ILE A 18 3.24 -8.29 -0.17
CA ILE A 18 1.80 -8.26 0.01
C ILE A 18 1.24 -9.66 0.12
N ARG A 19 1.73 -10.57 -0.69
CA ARG A 19 1.24 -11.95 -0.68
C ARG A 19 1.54 -12.67 0.61
N ARG A 20 2.61 -12.28 1.29
CA ARG A 20 3.01 -12.95 2.52
C ARG A 20 2.46 -12.32 3.76
N GLU A 21 1.93 -11.12 3.64
CA GLU A 21 1.47 -10.39 4.81
C GLU A 21 -0.02 -10.47 4.97
N GLN A 22 -0.46 -10.25 6.18
CA GLN A 22 -1.87 -10.10 6.46
C GLN A 22 -2.25 -8.68 6.07
N VAL A 23 -3.19 -8.52 5.16
CA VAL A 23 -3.53 -7.20 4.64
C VAL A 23 -5.01 -6.91 4.72
N VAL A 24 -5.33 -5.63 4.80
CA VAL A 24 -6.70 -5.14 4.69
C VAL A 24 -6.73 -4.12 3.56
N VAL A 25 -7.87 -3.99 2.90
CA VAL A 25 -8.00 -3.22 1.67
C VAL A 25 -8.90 -2.01 1.90
N GLY A 26 -8.45 -0.85 1.40
CA GLY A 26 -9.26 0.34 1.37
C GLY A 26 -8.90 1.35 2.43
N ALA A 27 -9.34 2.61 2.20
CA ALA A 27 -9.02 3.71 3.09
C ALA A 27 -9.66 3.56 4.46
N LYS A 28 -10.87 3.01 4.49
CA LYS A 28 -11.56 2.82 5.75
C LYS A 28 -10.81 1.84 6.63
N GLN A 29 -10.31 0.76 6.05
CA GLN A 29 -9.54 -0.23 6.79
C GLN A 29 -8.20 0.34 7.23
N PHE A 30 -7.60 1.19 6.41
CA PHE A 30 -6.37 1.87 6.79
C PHE A 30 -6.61 2.70 8.07
N ARG A 31 -7.68 3.47 8.09
CA ARG A 31 -7.95 4.32 9.25
C ARG A 31 -8.21 3.49 10.51
N LYS A 32 -8.89 2.37 10.36
CA LYS A 32 -9.13 1.50 11.49
C LYS A 32 -7.83 0.91 12.02
N ALA A 33 -6.97 0.44 11.13
CA ALA A 33 -5.68 -0.11 11.54
C ALA A 33 -4.79 0.95 12.18
N LEU A 34 -4.88 2.18 11.68
CA LEU A 34 -4.11 3.29 12.24
C LEU A 34 -4.56 3.56 13.69
N ARG A 35 -5.87 3.59 13.90
CA ARG A 35 -6.41 3.82 15.23
C ARG A 35 -6.00 2.72 16.20
N ASP A 36 -5.94 1.49 15.71
CA ASP A 36 -5.58 0.33 16.53
C ASP A 36 -4.08 0.12 16.62
N ASN A 37 -3.31 0.97 15.98
CA ASN A 37 -1.84 0.91 16.00
C ASN A 37 -1.32 -0.43 15.50
N ARG A 38 -1.90 -0.92 14.42
CA ARG A 38 -1.56 -2.25 13.90
C ARG A 38 -0.86 -2.21 12.54
N ILE A 39 -0.59 -1.04 12.01
CA ILE A 39 -0.05 -0.92 10.65
C ILE A 39 1.43 -1.29 10.63
N VAL A 40 1.78 -2.19 9.72
CA VAL A 40 3.16 -2.54 9.44
C VAL A 40 3.66 -1.69 8.27
N LYS A 41 2.88 -1.64 7.19
CA LYS A 41 3.26 -0.93 5.99
C LYS A 41 2.02 -0.70 5.14
N THR A 42 2.01 0.36 4.35
CA THR A 42 0.89 0.69 3.48
C THR A 42 1.35 0.67 2.03
N TYR A 43 0.52 0.15 1.15
CA TYR A 43 0.78 0.09 -0.28
C TYR A 43 -0.27 0.89 -1.01
N LEU A 44 0.16 1.72 -1.96
CA LEU A 44 -0.71 2.68 -2.63
C LEU A 44 -0.59 2.53 -4.12
N ALA A 45 -1.73 2.63 -4.81
CA ALA A 45 -1.75 2.56 -6.26
C ALA A 45 -1.55 3.95 -6.84
N ALA A 46 -0.55 4.08 -7.72
CA ALA A 46 -0.18 5.38 -8.25
C ALA A 46 -1.26 5.99 -9.14
N ASN A 47 -2.11 5.16 -9.75
CA ASN A 47 -3.16 5.66 -10.64
C ASN A 47 -4.51 5.81 -9.94
N ALA A 48 -4.54 5.68 -8.62
CA ALA A 48 -5.78 5.87 -7.89
C ALA A 48 -6.10 7.36 -7.73
N ASP A 49 -7.35 7.65 -7.37
CA ASP A 49 -7.81 9.01 -7.19
C ASP A 49 -7.01 9.70 -6.08
N PRO A 50 -6.39 10.85 -6.37
CA PRO A 50 -5.64 11.57 -5.34
C PRO A 50 -6.50 11.93 -4.12
N ALA A 51 -7.79 12.12 -4.30
CA ALA A 51 -8.66 12.41 -3.17
C ALA A 51 -8.67 11.28 -2.15
N VAL A 52 -8.39 10.05 -2.59
CA VAL A 52 -8.29 8.91 -1.70
C VAL A 52 -6.87 8.75 -1.18
N ILE A 53 -5.89 8.93 -2.05
CA ILE A 53 -4.49 8.64 -1.76
C ILE A 53 -3.84 9.70 -0.88
N ASP A 54 -4.08 10.98 -1.16
CA ASP A 54 -3.37 12.07 -0.48
C ASP A 54 -3.58 12.04 1.04
N PRO A 55 -4.81 11.85 1.54
CA PRO A 55 -4.97 11.78 2.99
C PRO A 55 -4.22 10.62 3.63
N ILE A 56 -4.13 9.49 2.92
CA ILE A 56 -3.42 8.33 3.44
C ILE A 56 -1.91 8.59 3.50
N VAL A 57 -1.37 9.20 2.44
CA VAL A 57 0.05 9.56 2.43
C VAL A 57 0.36 10.50 3.58
N ARG A 58 -0.49 11.49 3.78
CA ARG A 58 -0.28 12.45 4.87
C ARG A 58 -0.28 11.75 6.23
N CYS A 59 -1.22 10.85 6.43
CA CYS A 59 -1.26 10.11 7.69
C CYS A 59 -0.02 9.26 7.88
N CYS A 60 0.46 8.64 6.82
CA CYS A 60 1.68 7.84 6.91
C CYS A 60 2.86 8.70 7.29
N GLU A 61 2.97 9.87 6.69
CA GLU A 61 4.09 10.76 6.98
C GLU A 61 4.02 11.30 8.40
N GLU A 62 2.83 11.61 8.86
CA GLU A 62 2.66 12.14 10.20
C GLU A 62 2.91 11.11 11.29
N ASN A 63 2.73 9.84 10.98
CA ASN A 63 2.86 8.76 11.95
C ASN A 63 4.05 7.87 11.71
N ASP A 64 4.97 8.28 10.84
CA ASP A 64 6.18 7.51 10.52
C ASP A 64 5.87 6.11 10.04
N ILE A 65 4.83 5.98 9.24
CA ILE A 65 4.45 4.70 8.67
C ILE A 65 5.08 4.57 7.29
N SER A 66 5.76 3.46 7.05
CA SER A 66 6.35 3.19 5.74
C SER A 66 5.26 2.96 4.72
N TYR A 67 5.47 3.47 3.50
CA TYR A 67 4.55 3.17 2.42
C TYR A 67 5.30 2.98 1.13
N ALA A 68 4.69 2.29 0.20
CA ALA A 68 5.29 2.00 -1.10
C ALA A 68 4.23 2.18 -2.18
N TRP A 69 4.70 2.44 -3.40
CA TRP A 69 3.81 2.67 -4.54
C TRP A 69 3.77 1.44 -5.43
N VAL A 70 2.59 1.14 -5.95
CA VAL A 70 2.37 0.14 -6.98
C VAL A 70 1.78 0.89 -8.17
N ASP A 71 2.15 0.52 -9.39
CA ASP A 71 1.80 1.29 -10.56
C ASP A 71 0.30 1.49 -10.75
N THR A 72 -0.49 0.45 -10.57
CA THR A 72 -1.92 0.54 -10.85
C THR A 72 -2.74 -0.14 -9.76
N MET A 73 -3.99 0.29 -9.68
CA MET A 73 -4.94 -0.34 -8.77
C MET A 73 -5.16 -1.79 -9.13
N ALA A 74 -5.13 -2.12 -10.42
CA ALA A 74 -5.32 -3.49 -10.86
C ALA A 74 -4.22 -4.40 -10.32
N GLU A 75 -2.99 -3.92 -10.38
CA GLU A 75 -1.86 -4.70 -9.88
C GLU A 75 -1.94 -4.87 -8.37
N LEU A 76 -2.31 -3.81 -7.67
CA LEU A 76 -2.40 -3.87 -6.23
C LEU A 76 -3.51 -4.83 -5.81
N GLY A 77 -4.66 -4.79 -6.48
CA GLY A 77 -5.73 -5.72 -6.19
C GLY A 77 -5.34 -7.15 -6.45
N ARG A 78 -4.64 -7.38 -7.57
CA ARG A 78 -4.19 -8.71 -7.91
C ARG A 78 -3.23 -9.27 -6.87
N ALA A 79 -2.37 -8.42 -6.33
CA ALA A 79 -1.44 -8.85 -5.30
C ALA A 79 -2.15 -9.29 -4.04
N CYS A 80 -3.33 -8.72 -3.79
CA CYS A 80 -4.14 -9.08 -2.62
C CYS A 80 -5.06 -10.24 -2.88
N GLY A 81 -5.11 -10.73 -4.11
CA GLY A 81 -5.98 -11.86 -4.45
C GLY A 81 -7.43 -11.48 -4.69
N ILE A 82 -7.71 -10.21 -4.98
CA ILE A 82 -9.07 -9.79 -5.29
C ILE A 82 -9.17 -9.47 -6.78
N GLU A 83 -10.40 -9.52 -7.30
CA GLU A 83 -10.63 -9.36 -8.73
C GLU A 83 -10.77 -7.90 -9.14
N VAL A 84 -11.00 -7.03 -8.21
CA VAL A 84 -11.15 -5.61 -8.50
C VAL A 84 -9.89 -4.87 -8.07
N GLY A 85 -9.74 -3.66 -8.57
CA GLY A 85 -8.58 -2.86 -8.21
C GLY A 85 -8.66 -2.36 -6.78
N ALA A 86 -7.50 -2.03 -6.22
CA ALA A 86 -7.41 -1.50 -4.87
C ALA A 86 -6.60 -0.21 -4.90
N ALA A 87 -7.13 0.84 -4.30
CA ALA A 87 -6.41 2.11 -4.22
C ALA A 87 -5.35 2.07 -3.13
N ALA A 88 -5.63 1.40 -2.04
CA ALA A 88 -4.72 1.31 -0.90
C ALA A 88 -4.87 -0.03 -0.22
N VAL A 89 -3.77 -0.60 0.22
CA VAL A 89 -3.74 -1.85 0.95
C VAL A 89 -2.81 -1.66 2.13
N THR A 90 -3.22 -2.13 3.29
CA THR A 90 -2.44 -1.95 4.52
C THR A 90 -2.07 -3.31 5.10
N ALA A 91 -0.78 -3.51 5.29
CA ALA A 91 -0.30 -4.71 5.98
C ALA A 91 -0.41 -4.48 7.48
N VAL A 92 -0.99 -5.43 8.18
CA VAL A 92 -1.25 -5.30 9.60
C VAL A 92 -0.63 -6.45 10.37
N LYS A 93 -0.38 -6.21 11.64
CA LYS A 93 0.10 -7.29 12.51
C LYS A 93 -1.03 -7.90 13.31
#